data_58f499e8fd970360b44224e3eef1d40c
#
_entry.id   58f499e8fd970360b44224e3eef1d40c
#
_cell.length_a   1.000
_cell.length_b   1.000
_cell.length_c   1.000
_cell.angle_alpha   90.00
_cell.angle_beta   90.00
_cell.angle_gamma   90.00
#
_symmetry.space_group_name_H-M   'P 1'
#
loop_
_entity.id
_entity.type
_entity.pdbx_description
1 polymer ?
#
loop_
_entity_poly.entity_id
_entity_poly.type
_entity_poly.pdbx_seq_one_letter_code
_entity_poly.pdbx_strand_id
1 'polypeptide(L)'
;DEDPPFTFRAMVVRAYWPGASSVQMAEQVTDKIEKTLQEVPYADKIRSYSKPGETLIILELCESAPPKDVGNSWYQVRKKVGDMRGTLPGGVVGPFFNDEFGDTFGSIFALSADGFTMAEVKEYADFVRQQLLGVPSVAKVELYGVQDEKVFIEFSSKKFAQLGIPFEQVVQQINAANAVEGSGVLVTPSDNLQVRVSGQTRTVKELENLPLRANGNSFRLGDFAKVTRAYQDPPRDKMRYNGKEVIGLGVAMEKGGDIIVLGRLLEEKAAAIQAKLPVGIKLERVADQPRAVAQSVNEFLKVLAEAVFIVLAVSFVSLGLHTKPFRVDARPGLVVGLTIPLVLAATFLAMRIFGIDLHKISLGALIIALGLLVDDAIIAVEMMVRK
;
A
#
# COMPACT_ATOMS: atom_id res chain seq x y z
N ASP A 1 9.79 13.94 2.64
CA ASP A 1 9.68 12.58 3.21
C ASP A 1 10.21 12.55 4.64
N GLU A 2 9.73 11.62 5.47
CA GLU A 2 10.20 11.43 6.85
C GLU A 2 11.59 10.79 6.85
N ASP A 3 11.79 9.80 6.00
CA ASP A 3 13.04 9.08 5.78
C ASP A 3 13.51 9.24 4.33
N PRO A 4 14.81 9.03 4.05
CA PRO A 4 15.31 9.08 2.68
C PRO A 4 14.66 7.98 1.83
N PRO A 5 14.44 8.21 0.53
CA PRO A 5 13.86 7.21 -0.35
C PRO A 5 14.73 5.96 -0.38
N PHE A 6 14.13 4.82 -0.10
CA PHE A 6 14.80 3.53 -0.19
C PHE A 6 14.12 2.65 -1.25
N THR A 7 14.89 1.75 -1.85
CA THR A 7 14.37 0.83 -2.85
C THR A 7 14.19 -0.55 -2.23
N PHE A 8 12.96 -1.02 -2.19
CA PHE A 8 12.68 -2.39 -1.79
C PHE A 8 13.19 -3.37 -2.84
N ARG A 9 13.98 -4.36 -2.39
CA ARG A 9 14.61 -5.37 -3.25
C ARG A 9 14.07 -6.76 -2.99
N ALA A 10 12.79 -6.86 -2.66
CA ALA A 10 12.10 -8.12 -2.45
C ALA A 10 10.84 -8.21 -3.31
N MET A 11 10.54 -9.40 -3.81
CA MET A 11 9.30 -9.74 -4.50
C MET A 11 8.75 -11.03 -3.93
N VAL A 12 7.43 -11.10 -3.74
CA VAL A 12 6.71 -12.31 -3.37
C VAL A 12 6.03 -12.90 -4.59
N VAL A 13 6.25 -14.19 -4.80
CA VAL A 13 5.55 -15.00 -5.82
C VAL A 13 4.68 -16.02 -5.11
N ARG A 14 3.39 -16.06 -5.45
CA ARG A 14 2.43 -17.02 -4.89
C ARG A 14 1.82 -17.87 -5.99
N ALA A 15 1.65 -19.15 -5.72
CA ALA A 15 0.86 -20.01 -6.59
C ALA A 15 -0.03 -20.94 -5.75
N TYR A 16 -1.18 -21.30 -6.31
CA TYR A 16 -2.16 -22.15 -5.67
C TYR A 16 -2.39 -23.39 -6.54
N TRP A 17 -2.48 -24.56 -5.90
CA TRP A 17 -2.86 -25.80 -6.53
C TRP A 17 -3.82 -26.57 -5.61
N PRO A 18 -5.13 -26.28 -5.69
CA PRO A 18 -6.12 -26.89 -4.82
C PRO A 18 -6.06 -28.42 -4.86
N GLY A 19 -6.03 -29.04 -3.69
CA GLY A 19 -5.95 -30.50 -3.54
C GLY A 19 -4.53 -31.08 -3.53
N ALA A 20 -3.49 -30.31 -3.84
CA ALA A 20 -2.12 -30.77 -3.77
C ALA A 20 -1.61 -30.85 -2.33
N SER A 21 -0.80 -31.86 -2.01
CA SER A 21 -0.05 -31.95 -0.76
C SER A 21 1.11 -30.93 -0.74
N SER A 22 1.67 -30.67 0.45
CA SER A 22 2.85 -29.81 0.59
C SER A 22 4.06 -30.32 -0.19
N VAL A 23 4.26 -31.64 -0.26
CA VAL A 23 5.34 -32.26 -1.02
C VAL A 23 5.15 -32.06 -2.53
N GLN A 24 3.93 -32.30 -3.03
CA GLN A 24 3.62 -32.03 -4.44
C GLN A 24 3.80 -30.54 -4.78
N MET A 25 3.38 -29.62 -3.91
CA MET A 25 3.63 -28.19 -4.08
C MET A 25 5.13 -27.90 -4.15
N ALA A 26 5.93 -28.46 -3.22
CA ALA A 26 7.37 -28.22 -3.15
C ALA A 26 8.08 -28.71 -4.42
N GLU A 27 7.82 -29.96 -4.83
CA GLU A 27 8.57 -30.61 -5.93
C GLU A 27 8.09 -30.19 -7.32
N GLN A 28 6.78 -29.99 -7.51
CA GLN A 28 6.24 -29.78 -8.86
C GLN A 28 5.94 -28.32 -9.20
N VAL A 29 5.83 -27.45 -8.21
CA VAL A 29 5.54 -26.03 -8.41
C VAL A 29 6.68 -25.14 -7.88
N THR A 30 7.01 -25.28 -6.60
CA THR A 30 7.98 -24.40 -5.94
C THR A 30 9.38 -24.53 -6.53
N ASP A 31 9.92 -25.75 -6.62
CA ASP A 31 11.26 -26.03 -7.16
C ASP A 31 11.42 -25.50 -8.61
N LYS A 32 10.41 -25.64 -9.44
CA LYS A 32 10.44 -25.13 -10.81
C LYS A 32 10.49 -23.60 -10.85
N ILE A 33 9.70 -22.94 -10.01
CA ILE A 33 9.69 -21.48 -9.93
C ILE A 33 11.03 -20.99 -9.37
N GLU A 34 11.55 -21.61 -8.29
CA GLU A 34 12.85 -21.26 -7.70
C GLU A 34 14.00 -21.36 -8.70
N LYS A 35 14.06 -22.43 -9.48
CA LYS A 35 15.08 -22.61 -10.54
C LYS A 35 15.01 -21.47 -11.57
N THR A 36 13.81 -21.07 -11.95
CA THR A 36 13.61 -19.96 -12.87
C THR A 36 14.02 -18.62 -12.25
N LEU A 37 13.75 -18.42 -10.96
CA LEU A 37 14.12 -17.21 -10.23
C LEU A 37 15.62 -17.05 -10.04
N GLN A 38 16.37 -18.16 -9.93
CA GLN A 38 17.86 -18.13 -9.85
C GLN A 38 18.52 -17.52 -11.09
N GLU A 39 17.84 -17.52 -12.23
CA GLU A 39 18.33 -16.91 -13.47
C GLU A 39 18.06 -15.40 -13.59
N VAL A 40 17.42 -14.82 -12.61
CA VAL A 40 17.09 -13.39 -12.62
C VAL A 40 18.34 -12.57 -12.27
N PRO A 41 18.62 -11.47 -12.98
CA PRO A 41 19.73 -10.58 -12.65
C PRO A 41 19.63 -10.08 -11.21
N TYR A 42 20.76 -10.08 -10.52
CA TYR A 42 20.89 -9.67 -9.11
C TYR A 42 20.11 -10.54 -8.09
N ALA A 43 19.60 -11.71 -8.45
CA ALA A 43 19.03 -12.64 -7.47
C ALA A 43 20.08 -13.02 -6.42
N ASP A 44 19.76 -12.85 -5.13
CA ASP A 44 20.63 -13.17 -4.00
C ASP A 44 20.05 -14.29 -3.17
N LYS A 45 18.88 -14.09 -2.55
CA LYS A 45 18.25 -15.06 -1.70
C LYS A 45 16.86 -15.42 -2.20
N ILE A 46 16.59 -16.72 -2.24
CA ILE A 46 15.26 -17.25 -2.52
C ILE A 46 14.83 -18.06 -1.30
N ARG A 47 13.72 -17.65 -0.69
CA ARG A 47 13.12 -18.37 0.43
C ARG A 47 11.73 -18.78 0.04
N SER A 48 11.37 -20.03 0.29
CA SER A 48 10.06 -20.54 -0.03
C SER A 48 9.38 -21.23 1.15
N TYR A 49 8.07 -21.23 1.08
CA TYR A 49 7.22 -21.92 2.01
C TYR A 49 6.11 -22.64 1.25
N SER A 50 6.12 -23.96 1.31
CA SER A 50 5.12 -24.83 0.66
C SER A 50 4.21 -25.47 1.70
N LYS A 51 2.93 -25.21 1.60
CA LYS A 51 1.87 -25.85 2.38
C LYS A 51 0.86 -26.53 1.46
N PRO A 52 -0.05 -27.39 1.98
CA PRO A 52 -1.06 -28.01 1.12
C PRO A 52 -1.84 -26.97 0.33
N GLY A 53 -1.82 -27.10 -1.00
CA GLY A 53 -2.54 -26.24 -1.94
C GLY A 53 -1.95 -24.85 -2.19
N GLU A 54 -0.87 -24.43 -1.55
CA GLU A 54 -0.29 -23.09 -1.73
C GLU A 54 1.23 -23.09 -1.61
N THR A 55 1.91 -22.30 -2.43
CA THR A 55 3.30 -21.93 -2.24
C THR A 55 3.47 -20.42 -2.19
N LEU A 56 4.41 -19.98 -1.35
CA LEU A 56 4.87 -18.60 -1.24
C LEU A 56 6.39 -18.58 -1.40
N ILE A 57 6.91 -17.80 -2.33
CA ILE A 57 8.32 -17.68 -2.61
C ILE A 57 8.71 -16.23 -2.50
N ILE A 58 9.76 -15.92 -1.75
CA ILE A 58 10.31 -14.60 -1.58
C ILE A 58 11.66 -14.55 -2.30
N LEU A 59 11.77 -13.72 -3.32
CA LEU A 59 13.02 -13.40 -3.99
C LEU A 59 13.57 -12.09 -3.45
N GLU A 60 14.79 -12.11 -2.94
CA GLU A 60 15.55 -10.92 -2.55
C GLU A 60 16.67 -10.69 -3.58
N LEU A 61 16.83 -9.44 -4.04
CA LEU A 61 17.95 -9.05 -4.87
C LEU A 61 19.11 -8.57 -3.99
N CYS A 62 20.35 -8.68 -4.50
CA CYS A 62 21.53 -8.21 -3.78
C CYS A 62 21.44 -6.70 -3.50
N GLU A 63 22.05 -6.28 -2.40
CA GLU A 63 22.10 -4.87 -1.98
C GLU A 63 22.82 -4.00 -3.00
N SER A 64 23.77 -4.58 -3.75
CA SER A 64 24.50 -3.91 -4.83
C SER A 64 23.66 -3.65 -6.09
N ALA A 65 22.45 -4.21 -6.22
CA ALA A 65 21.57 -3.96 -7.34
C ALA A 65 21.23 -2.46 -7.44
N PRO A 66 21.55 -1.77 -8.56
CA PRO A 66 21.26 -0.36 -8.71
C PRO A 66 19.74 -0.12 -8.61
N PRO A 67 19.26 0.91 -7.89
CA PRO A 67 17.84 1.20 -7.75
C PRO A 67 17.07 1.28 -9.08
N LYS A 68 17.71 1.83 -10.11
CA LYS A 68 17.15 1.94 -11.47
C LYS A 68 16.93 0.59 -12.16
N ASP A 69 17.68 -0.45 -11.78
CA ASP A 69 17.64 -1.77 -12.42
C ASP A 69 16.65 -2.73 -11.70
N VAL A 70 16.24 -2.41 -10.48
CA VAL A 70 15.32 -3.24 -9.70
C VAL A 70 13.98 -3.45 -10.42
N GLY A 71 13.40 -2.39 -11.00
CA GLY A 71 12.17 -2.50 -11.78
C GLY A 71 12.31 -3.43 -13.00
N ASN A 72 13.46 -3.40 -13.67
CA ASN A 72 13.74 -4.31 -14.78
C ASN A 72 13.91 -5.77 -14.29
N SER A 73 14.54 -5.98 -13.13
CA SER A 73 14.62 -7.32 -12.51
C SER A 73 13.23 -7.89 -12.23
N TRP A 74 12.30 -7.09 -11.70
CA TRP A 74 10.91 -7.51 -11.49
C TRP A 74 10.17 -7.82 -12.79
N TYR A 75 10.45 -7.08 -13.85
CA TYR A 75 9.93 -7.40 -15.17
C TYR A 75 10.47 -8.74 -15.67
N GLN A 76 11.77 -9.02 -15.49
CA GLN A 76 12.40 -10.30 -15.88
C GLN A 76 11.81 -11.47 -15.07
N VAL A 77 11.52 -11.28 -13.78
CA VAL A 77 10.81 -12.29 -12.97
C VAL A 77 9.47 -12.64 -13.62
N ARG A 78 8.63 -11.63 -13.89
CA ARG A 78 7.31 -11.85 -14.49
C ARG A 78 7.39 -12.54 -15.84
N LYS A 79 8.33 -12.13 -16.67
CA LYS A 79 8.56 -12.70 -17.98
C LYS A 79 8.99 -14.17 -17.88
N LYS A 80 10.08 -14.46 -17.19
CA LYS A 80 10.65 -15.83 -17.08
C LYS A 80 9.66 -16.80 -16.43
N VAL A 81 9.03 -16.41 -15.33
CA VAL A 81 8.04 -17.24 -14.65
C VAL A 81 6.76 -17.37 -15.49
N GLY A 82 6.40 -16.34 -16.25
CA GLY A 82 5.30 -16.40 -17.23
C GLY A 82 5.59 -17.41 -18.34
N ASP A 83 6.79 -17.38 -18.93
CA ASP A 83 7.23 -18.28 -19.98
C ASP A 83 7.23 -19.77 -19.51
N MET A 84 7.62 -20.03 -18.28
CA MET A 84 7.66 -21.40 -17.73
C MET A 84 6.29 -21.91 -17.27
N ARG A 85 5.26 -21.05 -17.19
CA ARG A 85 3.94 -21.40 -16.64
C ARG A 85 3.32 -22.66 -17.29
N GLY A 86 3.54 -22.86 -18.58
CA GLY A 86 3.07 -24.04 -19.30
C GLY A 86 3.69 -25.36 -18.85
N THR A 87 4.78 -25.33 -18.08
CA THR A 87 5.45 -26.53 -17.52
C THR A 87 4.91 -26.92 -16.15
N LEU A 88 4.07 -26.09 -15.53
CA LEU A 88 3.44 -26.36 -14.24
C LEU A 88 2.31 -27.40 -14.43
N PRO A 89 1.99 -28.17 -13.37
CA PRO A 89 0.88 -29.10 -13.41
C PRO A 89 -0.44 -28.45 -13.74
N GLY A 90 -1.33 -29.21 -14.41
CA GLY A 90 -2.69 -28.75 -14.66
C GLY A 90 -3.43 -28.43 -13.35
N GLY A 91 -4.22 -27.37 -13.35
CA GLY A 91 -4.97 -26.90 -12.18
C GLY A 91 -4.19 -25.95 -11.25
N VAL A 92 -2.93 -25.62 -11.56
CA VAL A 92 -2.19 -24.57 -10.86
C VAL A 92 -2.75 -23.20 -11.24
N VAL A 93 -3.12 -22.42 -10.22
CA VAL A 93 -3.63 -21.05 -10.36
C VAL A 93 -2.54 -20.06 -9.97
N GLY A 94 -2.26 -19.10 -10.84
CA GLY A 94 -1.13 -18.17 -10.72
C GLY A 94 -0.03 -18.55 -11.70
N PRO A 95 1.25 -18.25 -11.44
CA PRO A 95 1.80 -17.47 -10.31
C PRO A 95 1.33 -16.02 -10.24
N PHE A 96 1.18 -15.52 -9.01
CA PHE A 96 0.86 -14.12 -8.71
C PHE A 96 2.10 -13.42 -8.13
N PHE A 97 2.34 -12.18 -8.52
CA PHE A 97 3.51 -11.42 -8.13
C PHE A 97 3.12 -10.22 -7.29
N ASN A 98 3.88 -9.97 -6.21
CA ASN A 98 3.77 -8.76 -5.43
C ASN A 98 5.18 -8.20 -5.16
N ASP A 99 5.46 -7.01 -5.66
CA ASP A 99 6.69 -6.22 -5.49
C ASP A 99 6.41 -4.82 -4.92
N GLU A 100 5.17 -4.57 -4.54
CA GLU A 100 4.68 -3.27 -4.05
C GLU A 100 4.80 -3.13 -2.52
N PHE A 101 5.90 -3.63 -1.94
CA PHE A 101 6.14 -3.49 -0.50
C PHE A 101 6.64 -2.10 -0.08
N GLY A 102 7.09 -1.30 -1.04
CA GLY A 102 7.61 0.05 -0.80
C GLY A 102 6.52 1.11 -0.68
N ASP A 103 5.27 0.76 -0.91
CA ASP A 103 4.16 1.69 -0.77
C ASP A 103 3.87 1.93 0.71
N THR A 104 4.29 3.09 1.21
CA THR A 104 3.95 3.51 2.57
C THR A 104 2.65 4.30 2.54
N PHE A 105 1.67 3.83 3.33
CA PHE A 105 0.40 4.52 3.49
C PHE A 105 0.52 5.57 4.59
N GLY A 106 1.02 6.75 4.23
CA GLY A 106 1.28 7.85 5.17
C GLY A 106 0.01 8.47 5.77
N SER A 107 -1.12 8.30 5.12
CA SER A 107 -2.42 8.72 5.64
C SER A 107 -3.40 7.55 5.60
N ILE A 108 -4.01 7.24 6.74
CA ILE A 108 -5.03 6.19 6.84
C ILE A 108 -6.31 6.81 7.36
N PHE A 109 -7.40 6.56 6.65
CA PHE A 109 -8.75 6.95 7.06
C PHE A 109 -9.56 5.72 7.46
N ALA A 110 -10.44 5.87 8.42
CA ALA A 110 -11.46 4.90 8.79
C ALA A 110 -12.83 5.41 8.35
N LEU A 111 -13.53 4.60 7.59
CA LEU A 111 -14.93 4.83 7.23
C LEU A 111 -15.79 4.01 8.18
N SER A 112 -16.37 4.66 9.17
CA SER A 112 -17.29 4.06 10.12
C SER A 112 -18.73 4.33 9.69
N ALA A 113 -19.62 3.36 9.91
CA ALA A 113 -21.01 3.48 9.56
C ALA A 113 -21.91 2.87 10.64
N ASP A 114 -22.94 3.58 11.02
CA ASP A 114 -23.95 3.11 11.95
C ASP A 114 -25.28 2.93 11.18
N GLY A 115 -25.85 1.70 11.23
CA GLY A 115 -27.12 1.37 10.58
C GLY A 115 -27.02 0.95 9.10
N PHE A 116 -25.80 0.76 8.57
CA PHE A 116 -25.53 0.31 7.21
C PHE A 116 -24.96 -1.11 7.21
N THR A 117 -25.25 -1.86 6.17
CA THR A 117 -24.61 -3.16 5.92
C THR A 117 -23.18 -2.95 5.41
N MET A 118 -22.30 -3.93 5.59
CA MET A 118 -20.91 -3.85 5.11
C MET A 118 -20.86 -3.68 3.57
N ALA A 119 -21.80 -4.23 2.83
CA ALA A 119 -21.91 -4.05 1.39
C ALA A 119 -22.18 -2.58 1.01
N GLU A 120 -23.13 -1.93 1.69
CA GLU A 120 -23.42 -0.51 1.48
C GLU A 120 -22.22 0.36 1.87
N VAL A 121 -21.56 0.06 2.99
CA VAL A 121 -20.34 0.77 3.41
C VAL A 121 -19.22 0.64 2.38
N LYS A 122 -19.11 -0.54 1.72
CA LYS A 122 -18.15 -0.76 0.64
C LYS A 122 -18.40 0.15 -0.56
N GLU A 123 -19.65 0.34 -0.97
CA GLU A 123 -20.00 1.26 -2.06
C GLU A 123 -19.56 2.70 -1.74
N TYR A 124 -19.79 3.15 -0.50
CA TYR A 124 -19.29 4.45 -0.06
C TYR A 124 -17.76 4.50 0.04
N ALA A 125 -17.14 3.40 0.46
CA ALA A 125 -15.67 3.31 0.49
C ALA A 125 -15.06 3.41 -0.91
N ASP A 126 -15.66 2.77 -1.91
CA ASP A 126 -15.25 2.86 -3.31
C ASP A 126 -15.45 4.29 -3.85
N PHE A 127 -16.54 4.97 -3.49
CA PHE A 127 -16.73 6.38 -3.79
C PHE A 127 -15.64 7.27 -3.17
N VAL A 128 -15.37 7.10 -1.86
CA VAL A 128 -14.32 7.84 -1.14
C VAL A 128 -12.94 7.57 -1.79
N ARG A 129 -12.64 6.32 -2.12
CA ARG A 129 -11.41 5.92 -2.81
C ARG A 129 -11.23 6.67 -4.11
N GLN A 130 -12.25 6.72 -4.97
CA GLN A 130 -12.19 7.46 -6.23
C GLN A 130 -11.95 8.95 -6.03
N GLN A 131 -12.59 9.54 -5.01
CA GLN A 131 -12.41 10.95 -4.69
C GLN A 131 -10.99 11.26 -4.18
N LEU A 132 -10.40 10.36 -3.39
CA LEU A 132 -9.04 10.50 -2.87
C LEU A 132 -7.98 10.27 -3.96
N LEU A 133 -8.21 9.34 -4.89
CA LEU A 133 -7.33 9.14 -6.06
C LEU A 133 -7.25 10.35 -6.98
N GLY A 134 -8.25 11.23 -6.96
CA GLY A 134 -8.23 12.49 -7.71
C GLY A 134 -7.44 13.62 -7.03
N VAL A 135 -6.83 13.39 -5.87
CA VAL A 135 -5.99 14.39 -5.19
C VAL A 135 -4.58 14.36 -5.80
N PRO A 136 -4.00 15.52 -6.14
CA PRO A 136 -2.62 15.58 -6.66
C PRO A 136 -1.62 14.89 -5.73
N SER A 137 -0.64 14.20 -6.29
CA SER A 137 0.40 13.47 -5.59
C SER A 137 -0.08 12.23 -4.82
N VAL A 138 -1.32 11.77 -5.02
CA VAL A 138 -1.78 10.46 -4.55
C VAL A 138 -1.43 9.41 -5.61
N ALA A 139 -0.58 8.45 -5.27
CA ALA A 139 -0.22 7.33 -6.14
C ALA A 139 -1.26 6.20 -6.08
N LYS A 140 -1.73 5.89 -4.86
CA LYS A 140 -2.55 4.71 -4.61
C LYS A 140 -3.47 4.92 -3.41
N VAL A 141 -4.66 4.31 -3.48
CA VAL A 141 -5.57 4.21 -2.33
C VAL A 141 -6.03 2.75 -2.22
N GLU A 142 -5.74 2.12 -1.09
CA GLU A 142 -6.13 0.74 -0.80
C GLU A 142 -7.22 0.68 0.28
N LEU A 143 -8.12 -0.29 0.12
CA LEU A 143 -9.17 -0.58 1.09
C LEU A 143 -8.75 -1.74 2.00
N TYR A 144 -8.97 -1.57 3.30
CA TYR A 144 -8.68 -2.58 4.33
C TYR A 144 -9.94 -2.96 5.09
N GLY A 145 -10.05 -4.23 5.45
CA GLY A 145 -11.17 -4.73 6.26
C GLY A 145 -12.48 -4.93 5.50
N VAL A 146 -12.45 -4.85 4.18
CA VAL A 146 -13.62 -5.12 3.34
C VAL A 146 -14.00 -6.58 3.42
N GLN A 147 -15.28 -6.85 3.68
CA GLN A 147 -15.85 -8.19 3.67
C GLN A 147 -16.63 -8.41 2.38
N ASP A 148 -16.18 -9.38 1.57
CA ASP A 148 -16.85 -9.72 0.32
C ASP A 148 -18.17 -10.44 0.59
N GLU A 149 -19.25 -9.96 -0.03
CA GLU A 149 -20.49 -10.72 -0.10
C GLU A 149 -20.35 -11.93 -1.01
N LYS A 150 -20.87 -13.06 -0.56
CA LYS A 150 -20.91 -14.31 -1.32
C LYS A 150 -22.29 -14.93 -1.22
N VAL A 151 -22.63 -15.69 -2.24
CA VAL A 151 -23.83 -16.52 -2.22
C VAL A 151 -23.42 -17.92 -1.81
N PHE A 152 -23.92 -18.37 -0.66
CA PHE A 152 -23.73 -19.71 -0.14
C PHE A 152 -24.88 -20.60 -0.60
N ILE A 153 -24.53 -21.76 -1.16
CA ILE A 153 -25.48 -22.80 -1.56
C ILE A 153 -25.22 -24.00 -0.64
N GLU A 154 -26.04 -24.14 0.37
CA GLU A 154 -25.93 -25.23 1.35
C GLU A 154 -26.77 -26.43 0.91
N PHE A 155 -26.14 -27.52 0.56
CA PHE A 155 -26.79 -28.72 0.10
C PHE A 155 -27.14 -29.68 1.25
N SER A 156 -28.34 -30.26 1.20
CA SER A 156 -28.75 -31.31 2.12
C SER A 156 -28.30 -32.68 1.57
N SER A 157 -27.28 -33.30 2.19
CA SER A 157 -26.80 -34.63 1.81
C SER A 157 -27.91 -35.68 1.78
N LYS A 158 -28.89 -35.59 2.71
CA LYS A 158 -30.04 -36.51 2.78
C LYS A 158 -30.94 -36.37 1.55
N LYS A 159 -31.24 -35.13 1.14
CA LYS A 159 -32.05 -34.86 -0.05
C LYS A 159 -31.35 -35.29 -1.35
N PHE A 160 -30.03 -35.08 -1.43
CA PHE A 160 -29.23 -35.56 -2.57
C PHE A 160 -29.29 -37.07 -2.73
N ALA A 161 -29.10 -37.78 -1.62
CA ALA A 161 -29.18 -39.26 -1.61
C ALA A 161 -30.59 -39.77 -1.98
N GLN A 162 -31.63 -39.11 -1.51
CA GLN A 162 -33.01 -39.47 -1.84
C GLN A 162 -33.38 -39.25 -3.32
N LEU A 163 -32.84 -38.20 -3.93
CA LEU A 163 -33.10 -37.85 -5.34
C LEU A 163 -32.15 -38.55 -6.32
N GLY A 164 -31.10 -39.21 -5.82
CA GLY A 164 -30.08 -39.88 -6.64
C GLY A 164 -29.35 -38.92 -7.60
N ILE A 165 -29.21 -37.64 -7.23
CA ILE A 165 -28.62 -36.62 -8.09
C ILE A 165 -27.09 -36.59 -7.87
N PRO A 166 -26.24 -36.73 -8.90
CA PRO A 166 -24.81 -36.57 -8.78
C PRO A 166 -24.45 -35.11 -8.47
N PHE A 167 -23.71 -34.87 -7.40
CA PHE A 167 -23.31 -33.52 -6.96
C PHE A 167 -22.59 -32.74 -8.07
N GLU A 168 -21.66 -33.40 -8.76
CA GLU A 168 -20.86 -32.83 -9.84
C GLU A 168 -21.74 -32.28 -10.97
N GLN A 169 -22.79 -32.99 -11.34
CA GLN A 169 -23.73 -32.58 -12.38
C GLN A 169 -24.48 -31.30 -11.98
N VAL A 170 -24.83 -31.14 -10.70
CA VAL A 170 -25.46 -29.92 -10.19
C VAL A 170 -24.53 -28.72 -10.25
N VAL A 171 -23.27 -28.91 -9.81
CA VAL A 171 -22.24 -27.85 -9.86
C VAL A 171 -22.00 -27.41 -11.32
N GLN A 172 -21.90 -28.35 -12.25
CA GLN A 172 -21.74 -28.02 -13.68
C GLN A 172 -22.92 -27.22 -14.24
N GLN A 173 -24.16 -27.59 -13.88
CA GLN A 173 -25.34 -26.87 -14.35
C GLN A 173 -25.45 -25.47 -13.75
N ILE A 174 -25.09 -25.29 -12.46
CA ILE A 174 -25.05 -23.97 -11.82
C ILE A 174 -23.99 -23.09 -12.51
N ASN A 175 -22.80 -23.64 -12.78
CA ASN A 175 -21.74 -22.93 -13.49
C ASN A 175 -22.15 -22.57 -14.91
N ALA A 176 -22.79 -23.48 -15.63
CA ALA A 176 -23.30 -23.23 -16.98
C ALA A 176 -24.40 -22.15 -17.00
N ALA A 177 -25.30 -22.17 -16.00
CA ALA A 177 -26.34 -21.14 -15.89
C ALA A 177 -25.80 -19.74 -15.57
N ASN A 178 -24.59 -19.65 -14.97
CA ASN A 178 -23.94 -18.39 -14.64
C ASN A 178 -22.82 -18.01 -15.67
N ALA A 179 -22.60 -18.84 -16.68
CA ALA A 179 -21.61 -18.57 -17.71
C ALA A 179 -22.04 -17.40 -18.61
N VAL A 180 -21.07 -16.54 -18.95
CA VAL A 180 -21.24 -15.52 -19.97
C VAL A 180 -20.79 -16.11 -21.30
N GLU A 181 -21.72 -16.56 -22.12
CA GLU A 181 -21.38 -17.04 -23.45
C GLU A 181 -21.57 -15.94 -24.50
N GLY A 182 -20.56 -15.79 -25.35
CA GLY A 182 -20.64 -14.89 -26.51
C GLY A 182 -21.60 -15.45 -27.55
N SER A 183 -22.80 -14.89 -27.64
CA SER A 183 -23.88 -15.38 -28.48
C SER A 183 -23.78 -14.97 -29.97
N GLY A 184 -22.68 -14.31 -30.36
CA GLY A 184 -22.44 -13.87 -31.72
C GLY A 184 -23.07 -12.51 -32.06
N VAL A 185 -22.83 -12.09 -33.29
CA VAL A 185 -23.35 -10.83 -33.84
C VAL A 185 -24.23 -11.18 -35.04
N LEU A 186 -25.48 -10.74 -35.05
CA LEU A 186 -26.34 -10.81 -36.21
C LEU A 186 -26.01 -9.61 -37.12
N VAL A 187 -25.36 -9.88 -38.21
CA VAL A 187 -25.02 -8.85 -39.20
C VAL A 187 -26.22 -8.66 -40.11
N THR A 188 -26.82 -7.48 -40.14
CA THR A 188 -27.86 -7.06 -41.07
C THR A 188 -27.27 -6.09 -42.08
N PRO A 189 -27.90 -5.83 -43.21
CA PRO A 189 -27.38 -4.88 -44.21
C PRO A 189 -27.19 -3.47 -43.73
N SER A 190 -27.87 -3.07 -42.63
CA SER A 190 -27.81 -1.73 -42.04
C SER A 190 -27.12 -1.67 -40.68
N ASP A 191 -27.09 -2.78 -39.90
CA ASP A 191 -26.62 -2.77 -38.50
C ASP A 191 -26.04 -4.11 -38.04
N ASN A 192 -25.13 -4.06 -37.11
CA ASN A 192 -24.61 -5.21 -36.38
C ASN A 192 -25.33 -5.35 -35.04
N LEU A 193 -26.26 -6.28 -34.94
CA LEU A 193 -27.00 -6.56 -33.72
C LEU A 193 -26.23 -7.58 -32.84
N GLN A 194 -25.70 -7.14 -31.71
CA GLN A 194 -25.08 -8.05 -30.74
C GLN A 194 -26.16 -8.85 -30.01
N VAL A 195 -26.21 -10.16 -30.27
CA VAL A 195 -27.13 -11.06 -29.56
C VAL A 195 -26.55 -11.29 -28.13
N ARG A 196 -27.34 -10.97 -27.12
CA ARG A 196 -26.97 -11.18 -25.73
C ARG A 196 -27.90 -12.21 -25.11
N VAL A 197 -27.36 -13.33 -24.67
CA VAL A 197 -28.13 -14.28 -23.86
C VAL A 197 -28.25 -13.73 -22.44
N SER A 198 -29.43 -13.35 -22.03
CA SER A 198 -29.75 -12.94 -20.66
C SER A 198 -30.20 -14.18 -19.87
N GLY A 199 -29.26 -14.86 -19.23
CA GLY A 199 -29.54 -16.04 -18.40
C GLY A 199 -28.87 -16.01 -17.04
N GLN A 200 -28.10 -14.94 -16.74
CA GLN A 200 -27.44 -14.82 -15.46
C GLN A 200 -28.42 -14.62 -14.32
N THR A 201 -28.29 -15.43 -13.29
CA THR A 201 -29.01 -15.27 -12.03
C THR A 201 -28.48 -14.05 -11.28
N ARG A 202 -29.32 -13.04 -11.08
CA ARG A 202 -28.97 -11.77 -10.41
C ARG A 202 -29.43 -11.73 -8.96
N THR A 203 -30.39 -12.54 -8.59
CA THR A 203 -30.99 -12.54 -7.26
C THR A 203 -30.95 -13.93 -6.63
N VAL A 204 -30.96 -14.00 -5.30
CA VAL A 204 -31.06 -15.26 -4.55
C VAL A 204 -32.30 -16.05 -4.99
N LYS A 205 -33.45 -15.38 -5.19
CA LYS A 205 -34.69 -16.01 -5.64
C LYS A 205 -34.60 -16.62 -7.04
N GLU A 206 -33.90 -15.96 -7.96
CA GLU A 206 -33.66 -16.51 -9.29
C GLU A 206 -32.79 -17.76 -9.20
N LEU A 207 -31.77 -17.75 -8.34
CA LEU A 207 -30.91 -18.88 -8.12
C LEU A 207 -31.65 -20.05 -7.44
N GLU A 208 -32.51 -19.79 -6.45
CA GLU A 208 -33.38 -20.80 -5.84
C GLU A 208 -34.32 -21.45 -6.87
N ASN A 209 -34.83 -20.67 -7.83
CA ASN A 209 -35.72 -21.15 -8.87
C ASN A 209 -34.99 -21.75 -10.08
N LEU A 210 -33.65 -21.82 -10.06
CA LEU A 210 -32.87 -22.37 -11.16
C LEU A 210 -33.30 -23.82 -11.46
N PRO A 211 -33.78 -24.13 -12.70
CA PRO A 211 -34.16 -25.48 -13.05
C PRO A 211 -32.92 -26.33 -13.31
N LEU A 212 -32.79 -27.42 -12.57
CA LEU A 212 -31.73 -28.40 -12.72
C LEU A 212 -32.34 -29.72 -13.21
N ARG A 213 -31.62 -30.39 -14.09
CA ARG A 213 -32.06 -31.66 -14.67
C ARG A 213 -31.16 -32.80 -14.23
N ALA A 214 -31.75 -33.84 -13.66
CA ALA A 214 -31.05 -35.05 -13.29
C ALA A 214 -31.98 -36.26 -13.43
N ASN A 215 -31.46 -37.38 -13.95
CA ASN A 215 -32.20 -38.63 -14.09
C ASN A 215 -33.55 -38.49 -14.83
N GLY A 216 -33.62 -37.59 -15.84
CA GLY A 216 -34.83 -37.33 -16.61
C GLY A 216 -35.87 -36.44 -15.93
N ASN A 217 -35.66 -36.04 -14.68
CA ASN A 217 -36.53 -35.15 -13.92
C ASN A 217 -35.95 -33.73 -13.84
N SER A 218 -36.84 -32.75 -13.70
CA SER A 218 -36.49 -31.34 -13.45
C SER A 218 -36.79 -30.95 -12.02
N PHE A 219 -35.84 -30.34 -11.35
CA PHE A 219 -35.93 -29.89 -9.96
C PHE A 219 -35.52 -28.42 -9.89
N ARG A 220 -35.99 -27.67 -8.87
CA ARG A 220 -35.46 -26.37 -8.55
C ARG A 220 -34.31 -26.50 -7.56
N LEU A 221 -33.30 -25.66 -7.66
CA LEU A 221 -32.18 -25.64 -6.71
C LEU A 221 -32.68 -25.51 -5.26
N GLY A 222 -33.67 -24.65 -5.01
CA GLY A 222 -34.27 -24.44 -3.67
C GLY A 222 -34.98 -25.67 -3.09
N ASP A 223 -35.35 -26.68 -3.88
CA ASP A 223 -35.99 -27.88 -3.37
C ASP A 223 -35.03 -28.76 -2.53
N PHE A 224 -33.74 -28.67 -2.75
CA PHE A 224 -32.74 -29.50 -2.05
C PHE A 224 -31.51 -28.70 -1.53
N ALA A 225 -31.41 -27.43 -1.87
CA ALA A 225 -30.38 -26.50 -1.34
C ALA A 225 -31.02 -25.28 -0.70
N LYS A 226 -30.36 -24.73 0.31
CA LYS A 226 -30.65 -23.43 0.87
C LYS A 226 -29.68 -22.43 0.27
N VAL A 227 -30.21 -21.37 -0.32
CA VAL A 227 -29.40 -20.31 -0.90
C VAL A 227 -29.45 -19.09 0.00
N THR A 228 -28.30 -18.64 0.47
CA THR A 228 -28.20 -17.46 1.34
C THR A 228 -27.11 -16.52 0.84
N ARG A 229 -27.36 -15.22 0.96
CA ARG A 229 -26.36 -14.19 0.75
C ARG A 229 -25.76 -13.82 2.10
N ALA A 230 -24.47 -13.96 2.25
CA ALA A 230 -23.74 -13.65 3.48
C ALA A 230 -22.31 -13.20 3.15
N TYR A 231 -21.62 -12.69 4.16
CA TYR A 231 -20.22 -12.32 4.01
C TYR A 231 -19.32 -13.56 4.08
N GLN A 232 -18.11 -13.45 3.52
CA GLN A 232 -17.13 -14.51 3.54
C GLN A 232 -16.86 -14.98 4.98
N ASP A 233 -16.96 -16.28 5.20
CA ASP A 233 -16.66 -16.93 6.48
C ASP A 233 -15.63 -18.08 6.24
N PRO A 234 -14.49 -18.12 6.93
CA PRO A 234 -14.00 -17.11 7.87
C PRO A 234 -13.66 -15.78 7.17
N PRO A 235 -13.83 -14.63 7.87
CA PRO A 235 -13.44 -13.34 7.33
C PRO A 235 -11.90 -13.28 7.12
N ARG A 236 -11.45 -12.69 6.02
CA ARG A 236 -10.01 -12.58 5.71
C ARG A 236 -9.30 -11.61 6.63
N ASP A 237 -9.64 -10.35 6.47
CA ASP A 237 -9.02 -9.24 7.17
C ASP A 237 -10.11 -8.34 7.75
N LYS A 238 -9.94 -7.92 9.00
CA LYS A 238 -10.85 -6.98 9.64
C LYS A 238 -10.06 -5.80 10.16
N MET A 239 -10.55 -4.59 9.87
CA MET A 239 -10.05 -3.37 10.50
C MET A 239 -11.03 -2.91 11.57
N ARG A 240 -10.50 -2.51 12.73
CA ARG A 240 -11.27 -1.94 13.82
C ARG A 240 -10.71 -0.59 14.23
N TYR A 241 -11.58 0.35 14.43
CA TYR A 241 -11.26 1.67 14.94
C TYR A 241 -12.23 2.02 16.05
N ASN A 242 -11.72 2.43 17.21
CA ASN A 242 -12.50 2.69 18.42
C ASN A 242 -13.48 1.54 18.80
N GLY A 243 -13.00 0.28 18.62
CA GLY A 243 -13.78 -0.93 18.94
C GLY A 243 -14.84 -1.35 17.93
N LYS A 244 -15.12 -0.51 16.91
CA LYS A 244 -16.07 -0.80 15.83
C LYS A 244 -15.38 -1.37 14.59
N GLU A 245 -16.05 -2.24 13.85
CA GLU A 245 -15.59 -2.68 12.53
C GLU A 245 -15.75 -1.52 11.53
N VAL A 246 -14.69 -1.25 10.75
CA VAL A 246 -14.63 -0.14 9.79
C VAL A 246 -13.97 -0.59 8.51
N ILE A 247 -14.19 0.14 7.42
CA ILE A 247 -13.36 0.01 6.22
C ILE A 247 -12.26 1.07 6.31
N GLY A 248 -11.00 0.62 6.25
CA GLY A 248 -9.84 1.51 6.18
C GLY A 248 -9.52 1.90 4.75
N LEU A 249 -9.07 3.15 4.56
CA LEU A 249 -8.54 3.65 3.31
C LEU A 249 -7.12 4.13 3.56
N GLY A 250 -6.14 3.39 3.07
CA GLY A 250 -4.74 3.79 3.10
C GLY A 250 -4.40 4.59 1.85
N VAL A 251 -3.79 5.75 2.02
CA VAL A 251 -3.36 6.64 0.94
C VAL A 251 -1.84 6.64 0.86
N ALA A 252 -1.30 6.22 -0.28
CA ALA A 252 0.12 6.28 -0.59
C ALA A 252 0.43 7.49 -1.48
N MET A 253 1.54 8.16 -1.19
CA MET A 253 2.01 9.32 -1.93
C MET A 253 2.86 8.89 -3.14
N GLU A 254 2.83 9.67 -4.21
CA GLU A 254 3.77 9.52 -5.32
C GLU A 254 5.22 9.75 -4.86
N LYS A 255 6.16 9.02 -5.48
CA LYS A 255 7.59 9.19 -5.19
C LYS A 255 8.04 10.62 -5.52
N GLY A 256 8.73 11.25 -4.56
CA GLY A 256 9.19 12.63 -4.69
C GLY A 256 8.12 13.69 -4.42
N GLY A 257 6.93 13.31 -3.96
CA GLY A 257 5.89 14.23 -3.54
C GLY A 257 6.20 14.93 -2.21
N ASP A 258 5.53 16.07 -1.96
CA ASP A 258 5.58 16.76 -0.68
C ASP A 258 4.43 16.27 0.22
N ILE A 259 4.81 15.55 1.29
CA ILE A 259 3.84 14.94 2.20
C ILE A 259 3.04 15.98 3.00
N ILE A 260 3.62 17.15 3.28
CA ILE A 260 2.93 18.21 4.04
C ILE A 260 1.85 18.85 3.17
N VAL A 261 2.19 19.12 1.91
CA VAL A 261 1.22 19.64 0.92
C VAL A 261 0.11 18.63 0.68
N LEU A 262 0.47 17.35 0.49
CA LEU A 262 -0.51 16.27 0.33
C LEU A 262 -1.43 16.17 1.54
N GLY A 263 -0.90 16.27 2.77
CA GLY A 263 -1.69 16.21 4.00
C GLY A 263 -2.79 17.26 4.05
N ARG A 264 -2.47 18.51 3.65
CA ARG A 264 -3.45 19.62 3.56
C ARG A 264 -4.51 19.35 2.50
N LEU A 265 -4.10 18.92 1.30
CA LEU A 265 -5.05 18.61 0.22
C LEU A 265 -5.98 17.46 0.60
N LEU A 266 -5.46 16.43 1.30
CA LEU A 266 -6.27 15.32 1.79
C LEU A 266 -7.27 15.76 2.87
N GLU A 267 -6.90 16.69 3.75
CA GLU A 267 -7.79 17.23 4.78
C GLU A 267 -8.95 18.02 4.15
N GLU A 268 -8.64 18.92 3.22
CA GLU A 268 -9.64 19.67 2.46
C GLU A 268 -10.59 18.75 1.70
N LYS A 269 -10.01 17.72 1.03
CA LYS A 269 -10.78 16.74 0.27
C LYS A 269 -11.64 15.86 1.16
N ALA A 270 -11.11 15.40 2.32
CA ALA A 270 -11.87 14.60 3.28
C ALA A 270 -13.06 15.36 3.85
N ALA A 271 -12.91 16.65 4.16
CA ALA A 271 -14.01 17.50 4.59
C ALA A 271 -15.10 17.64 3.50
N ALA A 272 -14.68 17.83 2.24
CA ALA A 272 -15.61 17.90 1.11
C ALA A 272 -16.32 16.56 0.84
N ILE A 273 -15.65 15.43 1.06
CA ILE A 273 -16.23 14.09 0.96
C ILE A 273 -17.24 13.89 2.09
N GLN A 274 -16.86 14.20 3.34
CA GLN A 274 -17.74 14.04 4.50
C GLN A 274 -19.06 14.78 4.33
N ALA A 275 -19.06 15.96 3.70
CA ALA A 275 -20.27 16.73 3.41
C ALA A 275 -21.22 16.02 2.39
N LYS A 276 -20.70 15.05 1.62
CA LYS A 276 -21.48 14.28 0.63
C LYS A 276 -21.91 12.92 1.14
N LEU A 277 -21.34 12.44 2.25
CA LEU A 277 -21.70 11.17 2.84
C LEU A 277 -23.03 11.27 3.59
N PRO A 278 -23.85 10.22 3.59
CA PRO A 278 -25.12 10.18 4.33
C PRO A 278 -24.87 10.26 5.84
N VAL A 279 -25.90 10.70 6.54
CA VAL A 279 -25.92 10.72 8.02
C VAL A 279 -25.73 9.29 8.53
N GLY A 280 -24.80 9.09 9.47
CA GLY A 280 -24.42 7.78 10.00
C GLY A 280 -23.10 7.25 9.45
N ILE A 281 -22.57 7.80 8.34
CA ILE A 281 -21.25 7.46 7.83
C ILE A 281 -20.26 8.58 8.17
N LYS A 282 -19.12 8.19 8.79
CA LYS A 282 -18.06 9.12 9.18
C LYS A 282 -16.75 8.69 8.58
N LEU A 283 -16.03 9.67 8.02
CA LEU A 283 -14.66 9.51 7.54
C LEU A 283 -13.71 10.16 8.55
N GLU A 284 -13.00 9.35 9.30
CA GLU A 284 -12.10 9.79 10.35
C GLU A 284 -10.65 9.45 10.01
N ARG A 285 -9.71 10.35 10.32
CA ARG A 285 -8.28 10.11 10.11
C ARG A 285 -7.73 9.27 11.27
N VAL A 286 -7.11 8.14 10.95
CA VAL A 286 -6.51 7.20 11.91
C VAL A 286 -5.01 7.41 12.03
N ALA A 287 -4.33 7.58 10.89
CA ALA A 287 -2.91 7.87 10.84
C ALA A 287 -2.67 9.12 9.97
N ASP A 288 -1.81 10.00 10.47
CA ASP A 288 -1.52 11.31 9.88
C ASP A 288 0.00 11.58 9.91
N GLN A 289 0.73 10.89 9.02
CA GLN A 289 2.17 11.10 8.86
C GLN A 289 2.49 12.53 8.40
N PRO A 290 1.71 13.18 7.50
CA PRO A 290 1.90 14.59 7.14
C PRO A 290 2.00 15.52 8.35
N ARG A 291 1.12 15.33 9.32
CA ARG A 291 1.12 16.11 10.57
C ARG A 291 2.34 15.82 11.44
N ALA A 292 2.72 14.55 11.57
CA ALA A 292 3.91 14.15 12.33
C ALA A 292 5.19 14.73 11.72
N VAL A 293 5.30 14.70 10.37
CA VAL A 293 6.43 15.31 9.66
C VAL A 293 6.46 16.82 9.84
N ALA A 294 5.32 17.50 9.69
CA ALA A 294 5.24 18.94 9.91
C ALA A 294 5.63 19.34 11.34
N GLN A 295 5.20 18.58 12.35
CA GLN A 295 5.61 18.81 13.75
C GLN A 295 7.10 18.60 13.94
N SER A 296 7.68 17.53 13.39
CA SER A 296 9.12 17.25 13.49
C SER A 296 9.97 18.33 12.83
N VAL A 297 9.57 18.81 11.66
CA VAL A 297 10.27 19.91 10.96
C VAL A 297 10.19 21.21 11.75
N ASN A 298 9.02 21.55 12.27
CA ASN A 298 8.83 22.78 13.08
C ASN A 298 9.63 22.71 14.39
N GLU A 299 9.65 21.58 15.07
CA GLU A 299 10.43 21.37 16.29
C GLU A 299 11.94 21.48 16.00
N PHE A 300 12.41 20.88 14.90
CA PHE A 300 13.78 21.04 14.46
C PHE A 300 14.15 22.50 14.20
N LEU A 301 13.34 23.24 13.46
CA LEU A 301 13.58 24.67 13.16
C LEU A 301 13.63 25.50 14.44
N LYS A 302 12.77 25.20 15.41
CA LYS A 302 12.76 25.84 16.72
C LYS A 302 14.06 25.56 17.49
N VAL A 303 14.45 24.28 17.62
CA VAL A 303 15.68 23.86 18.31
C VAL A 303 16.91 24.44 17.62
N LEU A 304 16.93 24.45 16.28
CA LEU A 304 18.01 25.08 15.50
C LEU A 304 18.12 26.58 15.79
N ALA A 305 17.00 27.30 15.80
CA ALA A 305 16.97 28.74 16.13
C ALA A 305 17.44 29.01 17.57
N GLU A 306 16.98 28.19 18.54
CA GLU A 306 17.42 28.26 19.92
C GLU A 306 18.91 28.00 20.06
N ALA A 307 19.44 26.96 19.41
CA ALA A 307 20.87 26.64 19.41
C ALA A 307 21.71 27.77 18.83
N VAL A 308 21.33 28.30 17.69
CA VAL A 308 21.99 29.46 17.06
C VAL A 308 21.95 30.65 18.00
N PHE A 309 20.82 30.95 18.62
CA PHE A 309 20.69 32.05 19.57
C PHE A 309 21.61 31.88 20.81
N ILE A 310 21.65 30.70 21.42
CA ILE A 310 22.50 30.37 22.57
C ILE A 310 23.97 30.56 22.20
N VAL A 311 24.38 30.01 21.05
CA VAL A 311 25.78 30.13 20.58
C VAL A 311 26.15 31.57 20.34
N LEU A 312 25.28 32.38 19.74
CA LEU A 312 25.49 33.81 19.56
C LEU A 312 25.64 34.54 20.87
N ALA A 313 24.76 34.24 21.83
CA ALA A 313 24.80 34.85 23.18
C ALA A 313 26.09 34.49 23.90
N VAL A 314 26.49 33.21 23.93
CA VAL A 314 27.72 32.73 24.54
C VAL A 314 28.97 33.32 23.88
N SER A 315 29.01 33.33 22.54
CA SER A 315 30.13 33.91 21.78
C SER A 315 30.25 35.41 22.03
N PHE A 316 29.14 36.13 22.10
CA PHE A 316 29.11 37.57 22.41
C PHE A 316 29.64 37.85 23.80
N VAL A 317 29.22 37.06 24.82
CA VAL A 317 29.66 37.21 26.20
C VAL A 317 31.14 36.80 26.36
N SER A 318 31.53 35.64 25.80
CA SER A 318 32.89 35.09 25.97
C SER A 318 33.97 35.90 25.23
N LEU A 319 33.69 36.35 24.01
CA LEU A 319 34.65 37.03 23.18
C LEU A 319 34.53 38.57 23.26
N GLY A 320 33.35 39.08 23.65
CA GLY A 320 33.09 40.53 23.74
C GLY A 320 33.37 41.16 25.07
N LEU A 321 33.44 40.40 26.18
CA LEU A 321 33.66 40.92 27.52
C LEU A 321 35.15 40.85 27.92
N HIS A 322 35.82 41.98 27.88
CA HIS A 322 37.17 42.14 28.42
C HIS A 322 37.11 42.64 29.84
N THR A 323 37.67 41.89 30.81
CA THR A 323 37.60 42.20 32.26
C THR A 323 38.64 43.21 32.71
N LYS A 324 39.72 43.45 31.94
CA LYS A 324 40.77 44.40 32.31
C LYS A 324 41.43 45.06 31.07
N PRO A 325 41.12 46.31 30.75
CA PRO A 325 40.05 47.19 31.23
C PRO A 325 38.68 46.73 30.73
N PHE A 326 37.62 47.04 31.46
CA PHE A 326 36.26 46.66 31.09
C PHE A 326 35.88 47.32 29.74
N ARG A 327 35.93 46.55 28.68
CA ARG A 327 35.55 46.95 27.31
C ARG A 327 34.65 45.89 26.75
N VAL A 328 33.58 46.29 26.10
CA VAL A 328 32.68 45.42 25.31
C VAL A 328 33.07 45.61 23.87
N ASP A 329 33.69 44.60 23.27
CA ASP A 329 33.95 44.59 21.84
C ASP A 329 32.97 43.61 21.15
N ALA A 330 32.00 44.17 20.41
CA ALA A 330 30.97 43.38 19.75
C ALA A 330 31.47 42.72 18.43
N ARG A 331 32.66 43.09 17.93
CA ARG A 331 33.15 42.62 16.62
C ARG A 331 33.38 41.12 16.57
N PRO A 332 34.04 40.46 17.50
CA PRO A 332 34.26 39.02 17.46
C PRO A 332 32.95 38.22 17.49
N GLY A 333 32.04 38.61 18.38
CA GLY A 333 30.73 37.99 18.49
C GLY A 333 29.87 38.14 17.23
N LEU A 334 29.98 39.30 16.54
CA LEU A 334 29.27 39.59 15.32
C LEU A 334 29.83 38.76 14.14
N VAL A 335 31.13 38.52 14.10
CA VAL A 335 31.74 37.65 13.08
C VAL A 335 31.23 36.22 13.19
N VAL A 336 31.27 35.63 14.40
CA VAL A 336 30.73 34.26 14.65
C VAL A 336 29.23 34.26 14.32
N GLY A 337 28.51 35.30 14.76
CA GLY A 337 27.08 35.46 14.56
C GLY A 337 26.61 35.50 13.11
N LEU A 338 27.44 36.07 12.22
CA LEU A 338 27.15 36.11 10.79
C LEU A 338 27.61 34.83 10.06
N THR A 339 28.70 34.25 10.52
CA THR A 339 29.28 33.05 9.87
C THR A 339 28.36 31.86 9.95
N ILE A 340 27.72 31.60 11.10
CA ILE A 340 26.87 30.44 11.33
C ILE A 340 25.63 30.44 10.40
N PRO A 341 24.79 31.48 10.35
CA PRO A 341 23.69 31.55 9.40
C PRO A 341 24.13 31.49 7.92
N LEU A 342 25.29 32.08 7.59
CA LEU A 342 25.81 32.07 6.24
C LEU A 342 26.19 30.64 5.79
N VAL A 343 26.88 29.87 6.65
CA VAL A 343 27.25 28.49 6.37
C VAL A 343 26.02 27.59 6.29
N LEU A 344 25.03 27.77 7.18
CA LEU A 344 23.76 27.07 7.07
C LEU A 344 23.04 27.36 5.75
N ALA A 345 22.97 28.63 5.36
CA ALA A 345 22.37 29.02 4.09
C ALA A 345 23.11 28.40 2.89
N ALA A 346 24.46 28.37 2.93
CA ALA A 346 25.27 27.71 1.91
C ALA A 346 25.04 26.18 1.90
N THR A 347 24.89 25.56 3.06
CA THR A 347 24.57 24.12 3.18
C THR A 347 23.20 23.80 2.61
N PHE A 348 22.17 24.58 2.91
CA PHE A 348 20.83 24.40 2.31
C PHE A 348 20.84 24.61 0.80
N LEU A 349 21.63 25.55 0.32
CA LEU A 349 21.81 25.77 -1.12
C LEU A 349 22.48 24.56 -1.77
N ALA A 350 23.54 24.02 -1.16
CA ALA A 350 24.22 22.81 -1.61
C ALA A 350 23.28 21.61 -1.61
N MET A 351 22.51 21.38 -0.53
CA MET A 351 21.50 20.33 -0.46
C MET A 351 20.51 20.42 -1.64
N ARG A 352 20.02 21.64 -1.92
CA ARG A 352 19.12 21.86 -3.07
C ARG A 352 19.77 21.52 -4.42
N ILE A 353 21.04 21.89 -4.62
CA ILE A 353 21.78 21.61 -5.86
C ILE A 353 22.01 20.10 -6.03
N PHE A 354 22.33 19.39 -4.96
CA PHE A 354 22.58 17.95 -4.97
C PHE A 354 21.31 17.10 -4.84
N GLY A 355 20.12 17.71 -4.74
CA GLY A 355 18.84 17.01 -4.62
C GLY A 355 18.70 16.23 -3.29
N ILE A 356 19.28 16.76 -2.21
CA ILE A 356 19.17 16.17 -0.87
C ILE A 356 17.97 16.81 -0.16
N ASP A 357 16.94 16.01 0.08
CA ASP A 357 15.73 16.48 0.74
C ASP A 357 15.91 16.61 2.26
N LEU A 358 15.05 17.44 2.87
CA LEU A 358 14.98 17.58 4.32
C LEU A 358 14.19 16.38 4.89
N HIS A 359 14.91 15.45 5.50
CA HIS A 359 14.39 14.30 6.23
C HIS A 359 15.11 14.15 7.58
N LYS A 360 14.62 13.29 8.48
CA LYS A 360 15.16 13.14 9.83
C LYS A 360 16.69 12.93 9.88
N ILE A 361 17.22 12.15 8.93
CA ILE A 361 18.66 11.86 8.87
C ILE A 361 19.45 13.10 8.46
N SER A 362 19.02 13.84 7.42
CA SER A 362 19.68 15.06 6.98
C SER A 362 19.63 16.16 8.05
N LEU A 363 18.50 16.27 8.75
CA LEU A 363 18.35 17.19 9.88
C LEU A 363 19.28 16.83 11.05
N GLY A 364 19.38 15.53 11.38
CA GLY A 364 20.32 15.05 12.39
C GLY A 364 21.78 15.35 12.04
N ALA A 365 22.16 15.13 10.78
CA ALA A 365 23.50 15.47 10.27
C ALA A 365 23.79 16.98 10.36
N LEU A 366 22.81 17.83 10.07
CA LEU A 366 22.92 19.28 10.19
C LEU A 366 23.15 19.72 11.65
N ILE A 367 22.48 19.10 12.62
CA ILE A 367 22.69 19.39 14.06
C ILE A 367 24.13 19.06 14.48
N ILE A 368 24.64 17.90 14.07
CA ILE A 368 26.01 17.46 14.38
C ILE A 368 27.03 18.41 13.71
N ALA A 369 26.81 18.72 12.43
CA ALA A 369 27.67 19.63 11.69
C ALA A 369 27.69 21.04 12.30
N LEU A 370 26.55 21.53 12.80
CA LEU A 370 26.46 22.84 13.47
C LEU A 370 27.30 22.87 14.73
N GLY A 371 27.30 21.80 15.55
CA GLY A 371 28.14 21.70 16.74
C GLY A 371 29.64 21.82 16.43
N LEU A 372 30.12 21.10 15.42
CA LEU A 372 31.52 21.15 14.94
C LEU A 372 31.89 22.52 14.38
N LEU A 373 30.99 23.11 13.59
CA LEU A 373 31.22 24.42 12.97
C LEU A 373 31.35 25.53 14.01
N VAL A 374 30.57 25.45 15.07
CA VAL A 374 30.60 26.44 16.18
C VAL A 374 31.94 26.40 16.89
N ASP A 375 32.44 25.23 17.20
CA ASP A 375 33.75 25.07 17.89
C ASP A 375 34.89 25.63 17.03
N ASP A 376 34.91 25.30 15.74
CA ASP A 376 35.92 25.82 14.80
C ASP A 376 35.85 27.35 14.65
N ALA A 377 34.65 27.90 14.56
CA ALA A 377 34.45 29.35 14.45
C ALA A 377 34.91 30.10 15.71
N ILE A 378 34.65 29.55 16.91
CA ILE A 378 35.09 30.15 18.19
C ILE A 378 36.63 30.13 18.28
N ILE A 379 37.27 28.99 17.96
CA ILE A 379 38.72 28.85 18.01
C ILE A 379 39.38 29.82 17.02
N ALA A 380 38.86 29.90 15.79
CA ALA A 380 39.40 30.80 14.79
C ALA A 380 39.36 32.29 15.22
N VAL A 381 38.22 32.72 15.79
CA VAL A 381 38.05 34.09 16.25
C VAL A 381 38.88 34.39 17.49
N GLU A 382 39.01 33.44 18.43
CA GLU A 382 39.87 33.60 19.60
C GLU A 382 41.35 33.77 19.19
N MET A 383 41.82 33.00 18.19
CA MET A 383 43.15 33.13 17.64
C MET A 383 43.40 34.49 16.96
N MET A 384 42.34 35.05 16.29
CA MET A 384 42.42 36.38 15.67
C MET A 384 42.44 37.52 16.69
N VAL A 385 41.76 37.36 17.81
CA VAL A 385 41.70 38.37 18.90
C VAL A 385 42.99 38.40 19.75
N ARG A 386 43.70 37.26 19.85
CA ARG A 386 44.98 37.14 20.58
C ARG A 386 46.18 37.73 19.82
N LYS A 387 46.08 37.98 18.54
CA LYS A 387 47.12 38.66 17.74
C LYS A 387 46.90 40.19 17.75
#